data_d7d9a62bff122f83c1a3192ed8cbcda2
#
_entry.id   d7d9a62bff122f83c1a3192ed8cbcda2
#
_cell.length_a   1.000
_cell.length_b   1.000
_cell.length_c   1.000
_cell.angle_alpha   90.00
_cell.angle_beta   90.00
_cell.angle_gamma   90.00
#
_symmetry.space_group_name_H-M   'P 1'
#
loop_
_entity.id
_entity.type
_entity.pdbx_description
1 polymer ?
#
loop_
_entity_poly.entity_id
_entity_poly.type
_entity_poly.pdbx_seq_one_letter_code
_entity_poly.pdbx_strand_id
1 'polypeptide(L)'
;MKNANPKNMPIKELQKIDAYWRAANYLSVGQIYLLDNPLLKAPLTLKHIKPRLLGHWGTTPGLNFIYVHLNRLIKKYDLNMIYITGPGHGGPGLVANAYLEGSYSEYYPDVSQDEEGMKKLFRQFSFPGGIPSHVGAETPGSMHEGGELGYSLSHAFGAAFDNPDLIVACVVGDGEAETGPLATAWHSNKFLNPKIDGAVLPILHLNGYKISNPTVLARISKNELKQFFIGSGYKPYFVEGSDPKKMHQLMARTLEIAVKEIKSIQSKARKSKKSVIRPRWPMIVLNTPKDGPVQKVLMV
;
A
#
# COMPACT_ATOMS: atom_id res chain seq x y z
N MET A 1 -2.53 -5.03 30.83
CA MET A 1 -1.58 -5.80 30.02
C MET A 1 -0.32 -4.97 29.87
N LYS A 2 0.83 -5.44 30.36
CA LYS A 2 2.12 -4.74 30.25
C LYS A 2 2.43 -4.51 28.77
N ASN A 3 2.82 -3.30 28.41
CA ASN A 3 3.25 -2.87 27.08
C ASN A 3 4.55 -3.61 26.69
N ALA A 4 4.44 -4.88 26.32
CA ALA A 4 5.56 -5.55 25.70
C ALA A 4 5.75 -4.96 24.30
N ASN A 5 6.87 -4.31 24.06
CA ASN A 5 7.28 -3.90 22.72
C ASN A 5 7.19 -5.14 21.80
N PRO A 6 6.56 -5.03 20.62
CA PRO A 6 6.51 -6.15 19.69
C PRO A 6 7.93 -6.65 19.41
N LYS A 7 8.12 -7.96 19.50
CA LYS A 7 9.40 -8.59 19.18
C LYS A 7 9.74 -8.40 17.71
N ASN A 8 11.02 -8.40 17.39
CA ASN A 8 11.46 -8.42 16.00
C ASN A 8 10.89 -9.65 15.28
N MET A 9 10.55 -9.47 14.01
CA MET A 9 10.12 -10.56 13.14
C MET A 9 11.26 -11.60 13.02
N PRO A 10 10.96 -12.91 13.10
CA PRO A 10 11.95 -13.97 12.92
C PRO A 10 12.67 -13.86 11.57
N ILE A 11 13.95 -14.23 11.53
CA ILE A 11 14.78 -14.10 10.31
C ILE A 11 14.15 -14.85 9.11
N LYS A 12 13.63 -16.06 9.33
CA LYS A 12 12.97 -16.85 8.27
C LYS A 12 11.73 -16.15 7.70
N GLU A 13 10.94 -15.49 8.56
CA GLU A 13 9.76 -14.73 8.14
C GLU A 13 10.19 -13.46 7.38
N LEU A 14 11.22 -12.77 7.87
CA LEU A 14 11.80 -11.61 7.20
C LEU A 14 12.26 -11.95 5.78
N GLN A 15 12.96 -13.08 5.61
CA GLN A 15 13.42 -13.55 4.29
C GLN A 15 12.25 -13.83 3.33
N LYS A 16 11.15 -14.42 3.81
CA LYS A 16 9.96 -14.66 2.98
C LYS A 16 9.27 -13.36 2.58
N ILE A 17 9.14 -12.42 3.49
CA ILE A 17 8.55 -11.10 3.24
C ILE A 17 9.38 -10.32 2.21
N ASP A 18 10.70 -10.30 2.38
CA ASP A 18 11.62 -9.67 1.42
C ASP A 18 11.55 -10.34 0.04
N ALA A 19 11.55 -11.67 -0.02
CA ALA A 19 11.44 -12.41 -1.28
C ALA A 19 10.12 -12.12 -2.01
N TYR A 20 9.00 -12.11 -1.29
CA TYR A 20 7.70 -11.77 -1.85
C TYR A 20 7.68 -10.33 -2.39
N TRP A 21 8.14 -9.37 -1.60
CA TRP A 21 8.24 -7.97 -2.03
C TRP A 21 9.08 -7.78 -3.28
N ARG A 22 10.23 -8.46 -3.36
CA ARG A 22 11.10 -8.42 -4.55
C ARG A 22 10.44 -9.05 -5.76
N ALA A 23 9.71 -10.16 -5.60
CA ALA A 23 8.96 -10.79 -6.67
C ALA A 23 7.84 -9.88 -7.19
N ALA A 24 7.08 -9.23 -6.30
CA ALA A 24 6.06 -8.25 -6.66
C ALA A 24 6.67 -7.06 -7.42
N ASN A 25 7.83 -6.58 -6.98
CA ASN A 25 8.56 -5.50 -7.67
C ASN A 25 9.02 -5.94 -9.06
N TYR A 26 9.55 -7.15 -9.20
CA TYR A 26 9.96 -7.69 -10.51
C TYR A 26 8.79 -7.79 -11.47
N LEU A 27 7.68 -8.36 -11.02
CA LEU A 27 6.45 -8.45 -11.82
C LEU A 27 5.92 -7.07 -12.21
N SER A 28 6.02 -6.09 -11.32
CA SER A 28 5.62 -4.72 -11.61
C SER A 28 6.49 -4.08 -12.69
N VAL A 29 7.80 -4.24 -12.60
CA VAL A 29 8.74 -3.76 -13.62
C VAL A 29 8.49 -4.47 -14.95
N GLY A 30 8.32 -5.79 -14.93
CA GLY A 30 8.03 -6.58 -16.13
C GLY A 30 6.78 -6.09 -16.87
N GLN A 31 5.72 -5.78 -16.13
CA GLN A 31 4.49 -5.22 -16.72
C GLN A 31 4.73 -3.90 -17.44
N ILE A 32 5.60 -3.03 -16.92
CA ILE A 32 5.89 -1.72 -17.52
C ILE A 32 6.78 -1.85 -18.74
N TYR A 33 7.82 -2.71 -18.67
CA TYR A 33 8.92 -2.67 -19.62
C TYR A 33 9.03 -3.87 -20.56
N LEU A 34 8.63 -5.09 -20.12
CA LEU A 34 8.92 -6.31 -20.87
C LEU A 34 7.78 -6.72 -21.80
N LEU A 35 8.14 -7.05 -23.03
CA LEU A 35 7.29 -7.65 -24.03
C LEU A 35 7.48 -9.18 -24.11
N ASP A 36 8.71 -9.64 -23.84
CA ASP A 36 9.11 -11.02 -23.94
C ASP A 36 10.26 -11.35 -22.96
N ASN A 37 10.66 -12.64 -22.87
CA ASN A 37 11.73 -13.10 -21.99
C ASN A 37 11.48 -12.80 -20.49
N PRO A 38 10.30 -13.13 -19.94
CA PRO A 38 9.89 -12.72 -18.61
C PRO A 38 10.76 -13.30 -17.49
N LEU A 39 11.48 -14.41 -17.74
CA LEU A 39 12.38 -15.05 -16.77
C LEU A 39 13.85 -14.72 -17.03
N LEU A 40 14.15 -13.81 -17.96
CA LEU A 40 15.52 -13.40 -18.34
C LEU A 40 16.42 -14.60 -18.67
N LYS A 41 15.89 -15.64 -19.30
CA LYS A 41 16.65 -16.83 -19.71
C LYS A 41 17.66 -16.53 -20.81
N ALA A 42 17.43 -15.50 -21.60
CA ALA A 42 18.37 -14.97 -22.59
C ALA A 42 18.79 -13.55 -22.19
N PRO A 43 19.96 -13.07 -22.64
CA PRO A 43 20.35 -11.68 -22.47
C PRO A 43 19.28 -10.72 -23.03
N LEU A 44 19.03 -9.62 -22.31
CA LEU A 44 18.06 -8.61 -22.76
C LEU A 44 18.50 -7.96 -24.08
N THR A 45 17.55 -7.83 -24.98
CA THR A 45 17.69 -7.09 -26.24
C THR A 45 16.50 -6.15 -26.41
N LEU A 46 16.61 -5.17 -27.31
CA LEU A 46 15.51 -4.25 -27.61
C LEU A 46 14.22 -4.96 -28.05
N LYS A 47 14.31 -6.16 -28.62
CA LYS A 47 13.14 -6.97 -29.02
C LYS A 47 12.32 -7.45 -27.81
N HIS A 48 12.93 -7.55 -26.65
CA HIS A 48 12.26 -7.95 -25.40
C HIS A 48 11.57 -6.77 -24.70
N ILE A 49 11.81 -5.54 -25.12
CA ILE A 49 11.30 -4.32 -24.50
C ILE A 49 10.09 -3.83 -25.28
N LYS A 50 9.07 -3.34 -24.57
CA LYS A 50 7.89 -2.72 -25.17
C LYS A 50 8.28 -1.50 -26.01
N PRO A 51 7.70 -1.31 -27.21
CA PRO A 51 8.00 -0.15 -28.05
C PRO A 51 7.48 1.16 -27.44
N ARG A 52 6.50 1.07 -26.55
CA ARG A 52 5.93 2.21 -25.80
C ARG A 52 5.87 1.84 -24.32
N LEU A 53 6.63 2.56 -23.50
CA LEU A 53 6.72 2.35 -22.08
C LEU A 53 5.65 3.20 -21.39
N LEU A 54 4.66 2.55 -20.80
CA LEU A 54 3.57 3.19 -20.05
C LEU A 54 3.42 2.51 -18.70
N GLY A 55 3.38 3.31 -17.64
CA GLY A 55 3.24 2.87 -16.27
C GLY A 55 4.12 3.70 -15.32
N HIS A 56 3.86 3.59 -14.04
CA HIS A 56 4.55 4.36 -13.02
C HIS A 56 5.26 3.43 -12.03
N TRP A 57 6.58 3.59 -11.95
CA TRP A 57 7.40 2.81 -11.03
C TRP A 57 7.51 3.48 -9.65
N GLY A 58 7.64 4.81 -9.60
CA GLY A 58 8.09 5.56 -8.41
C GLY A 58 7.35 5.30 -7.11
N THR A 59 6.04 5.00 -7.15
CA THR A 59 5.24 4.64 -5.96
C THR A 59 5.08 3.13 -5.76
N THR A 60 5.24 2.34 -6.83
CA THR A 60 4.94 0.91 -6.85
C THR A 60 5.70 0.08 -5.81
N PRO A 61 7.02 0.27 -5.59
CA PRO A 61 7.74 -0.48 -4.58
C PRO A 61 7.26 -0.24 -3.15
N GLY A 62 6.83 0.98 -2.86
CA GLY A 62 6.23 1.31 -1.56
C GLY A 62 4.86 0.68 -1.37
N LEU A 63 4.03 0.65 -2.42
CA LEU A 63 2.74 -0.05 -2.40
C LEU A 63 2.92 -1.55 -2.17
N ASN A 64 3.84 -2.19 -2.90
CA ASN A 64 4.17 -3.61 -2.70
C ASN A 64 4.72 -3.89 -1.30
N PHE A 65 5.52 -2.97 -0.76
CA PHE A 65 6.05 -3.06 0.59
C PHE A 65 4.95 -3.01 1.65
N ILE A 66 4.00 -2.10 1.51
CA ILE A 66 2.84 -2.00 2.41
C ILE A 66 1.99 -3.25 2.29
N TYR A 67 1.67 -3.67 1.05
CA TYR A 67 0.81 -4.81 0.78
C TYR A 67 1.29 -6.10 1.46
N VAL A 68 2.56 -6.47 1.28
CA VAL A 68 3.09 -7.71 1.85
C VAL A 68 3.02 -7.71 3.39
N HIS A 69 3.20 -6.55 4.03
CA HIS A 69 3.09 -6.44 5.48
C HIS A 69 1.65 -6.49 5.99
N LEU A 70 0.70 -5.92 5.25
CA LEU A 70 -0.73 -6.02 5.56
C LEU A 70 -1.20 -7.46 5.40
N ASN A 71 -0.85 -8.12 4.30
CA ASN A 71 -1.17 -9.53 4.05
C ASN A 71 -0.62 -10.45 5.16
N ARG A 72 0.62 -10.19 5.61
CA ARG A 72 1.20 -10.86 6.79
C ARG A 72 0.29 -10.74 8.02
N LEU A 73 -0.23 -9.54 8.31
CA LEU A 73 -1.09 -9.32 9.47
C LEU A 73 -2.48 -9.94 9.30
N ILE A 74 -3.06 -9.84 8.10
CA ILE A 74 -4.34 -10.48 7.78
C ILE A 74 -4.24 -11.97 8.08
N LYS A 75 -3.22 -12.66 7.55
CA LYS A 75 -3.01 -14.09 7.77
C LYS A 75 -2.69 -14.46 9.23
N LYS A 76 -1.95 -13.59 9.94
CA LYS A 76 -1.55 -13.86 11.32
C LYS A 76 -2.68 -13.71 12.32
N TYR A 77 -3.60 -12.78 12.10
CA TYR A 77 -4.63 -12.38 13.06
C TYR A 77 -6.05 -12.57 12.54
N ASP A 78 -6.21 -13.15 11.37
CA ASP A 78 -7.50 -13.34 10.69
C ASP A 78 -8.29 -12.02 10.64
N LEU A 79 -7.67 -11.01 10.03
CA LEU A 79 -8.24 -9.67 10.00
C LEU A 79 -9.18 -9.52 8.80
N ASN A 80 -10.35 -8.96 9.06
CA ASN A 80 -11.21 -8.42 8.00
C ASN A 80 -10.63 -7.06 7.59
N MET A 81 -10.02 -7.00 6.40
CA MET A 81 -9.30 -5.80 5.95
C MET A 81 -9.52 -5.54 4.46
N ILE A 82 -9.70 -4.27 4.13
CA ILE A 82 -9.65 -3.75 2.76
C ILE A 82 -8.36 -2.96 2.60
N TYR A 83 -7.71 -3.09 1.44
CA TYR A 83 -6.54 -2.32 1.04
C TYR A 83 -6.95 -1.33 -0.06
N ILE A 84 -6.72 -0.03 0.19
CA ILE A 84 -6.97 1.03 -0.79
C ILE A 84 -5.65 1.65 -1.22
N THR A 85 -5.41 1.67 -2.53
CA THR A 85 -4.27 2.32 -3.16
C THR A 85 -4.67 3.72 -3.66
N GLY A 86 -4.46 4.75 -2.84
CA GLY A 86 -4.70 6.14 -3.25
C GLY A 86 -3.88 6.54 -4.49
N PRO A 87 -2.55 6.27 -4.52
CA PRO A 87 -1.78 6.47 -5.75
C PRO A 87 -2.10 5.38 -6.78
N GLY A 88 -3.27 5.47 -7.41
CA GLY A 88 -3.81 4.48 -8.36
C GLY A 88 -2.91 4.23 -9.58
N HIS A 89 -2.02 5.17 -9.90
CA HIS A 89 -0.96 4.98 -10.90
C HIS A 89 0.05 3.88 -10.53
N GLY A 90 0.06 3.41 -9.29
CA GLY A 90 0.79 2.21 -8.86
C GLY A 90 0.09 0.88 -9.22
N GLY A 91 -0.82 0.88 -10.17
CA GLY A 91 -1.57 -0.29 -10.66
C GLY A 91 -0.72 -1.54 -10.93
N PRO A 92 0.51 -1.43 -11.49
CA PRO A 92 1.37 -2.60 -11.67
C PRO A 92 1.62 -3.39 -10.39
N GLY A 93 1.68 -2.71 -9.24
CA GLY A 93 1.84 -3.37 -7.94
C GLY A 93 0.62 -4.18 -7.54
N LEU A 94 -0.59 -3.64 -7.72
CA LEU A 94 -1.82 -4.38 -7.39
C LEU A 94 -1.96 -5.63 -8.25
N VAL A 95 -1.76 -5.49 -9.56
CA VAL A 95 -1.79 -6.63 -10.51
C VAL A 95 -0.73 -7.67 -10.16
N ALA A 96 0.50 -7.24 -9.83
CA ALA A 96 1.57 -8.14 -9.41
C ALA A 96 1.22 -8.95 -8.17
N ASN A 97 0.61 -8.31 -7.17
CA ASN A 97 0.20 -8.98 -5.95
C ASN A 97 -0.95 -9.98 -6.20
N ALA A 98 -1.98 -9.60 -6.96
CA ALA A 98 -3.06 -10.50 -7.36
C ALA A 98 -2.55 -11.72 -8.14
N TYR A 99 -1.56 -11.53 -9.01
CA TYR A 99 -0.91 -12.62 -9.74
C TYR A 99 -0.12 -13.55 -8.80
N LEU A 100 0.70 -12.99 -7.89
CA LEU A 100 1.47 -13.80 -6.93
C LEU A 100 0.59 -14.62 -5.99
N GLU A 101 -0.57 -14.12 -5.64
CA GLU A 101 -1.54 -14.81 -4.78
C GLU A 101 -2.33 -15.90 -5.51
N GLY A 102 -2.28 -15.92 -6.83
CA GLY A 102 -3.01 -16.85 -7.69
C GLY A 102 -4.40 -16.38 -8.08
N SER A 103 -4.99 -15.40 -7.41
CA SER A 103 -6.33 -14.89 -7.71
C SER A 103 -6.47 -14.36 -9.14
N TYR A 104 -5.39 -13.77 -9.67
CA TYR A 104 -5.37 -13.32 -11.07
C TYR A 104 -5.54 -14.48 -12.05
N SER A 105 -4.78 -15.56 -11.87
CA SER A 105 -4.81 -16.74 -12.73
C SER A 105 -6.05 -17.59 -12.51
N GLU A 106 -6.64 -17.57 -11.32
CA GLU A 106 -7.93 -18.21 -11.04
C GLU A 106 -9.05 -17.58 -11.86
N TYR A 107 -9.05 -16.25 -11.96
CA TYR A 107 -10.06 -15.49 -12.71
C TYR A 107 -9.77 -15.45 -14.23
N TYR A 108 -8.48 -15.34 -14.60
CA TYR A 108 -7.98 -15.34 -15.98
C TYR A 108 -7.06 -16.55 -16.22
N PRO A 109 -7.59 -17.75 -16.49
CA PRO A 109 -6.79 -18.98 -16.60
C PRO A 109 -5.70 -18.94 -17.68
N ASP A 110 -5.91 -18.11 -18.71
CA ASP A 110 -4.93 -17.89 -19.77
C ASP A 110 -3.67 -17.15 -19.31
N VAL A 111 -3.72 -16.51 -18.13
CA VAL A 111 -2.60 -15.85 -17.49
C VAL A 111 -2.14 -16.73 -16.31
N SER A 112 -1.64 -17.91 -16.66
CA SER A 112 -1.18 -18.92 -15.69
C SER A 112 0.08 -18.48 -14.91
N GLN A 113 0.31 -19.09 -13.75
CA GLN A 113 1.51 -18.83 -12.94
C GLN A 113 2.74 -19.60 -13.47
N ASP A 114 3.05 -19.41 -14.74
CA ASP A 114 4.21 -19.97 -15.43
C ASP A 114 4.82 -18.92 -16.38
N GLU A 115 5.81 -19.33 -17.19
CA GLU A 115 6.50 -18.40 -18.08
C GLU A 115 5.58 -17.80 -19.16
N GLU A 116 4.70 -18.60 -19.74
CA GLU A 116 3.79 -18.13 -20.78
C GLU A 116 2.69 -17.22 -20.20
N GLY A 117 2.14 -17.56 -19.04
CA GLY A 117 1.21 -16.69 -18.35
C GLY A 117 1.85 -15.39 -17.89
N MET A 118 3.08 -15.43 -17.38
CA MET A 118 3.85 -14.22 -17.03
C MET A 118 4.11 -13.34 -18.25
N LYS A 119 4.41 -13.93 -19.39
CA LYS A 119 4.57 -13.21 -20.65
C LYS A 119 3.28 -12.52 -21.09
N LYS A 120 2.13 -13.21 -20.97
CA LYS A 120 0.82 -12.61 -21.23
C LYS A 120 0.53 -11.46 -20.25
N LEU A 121 0.78 -11.67 -18.96
CA LEU A 121 0.64 -10.63 -17.92
C LEU A 121 1.40 -9.35 -18.28
N PHE A 122 2.66 -9.50 -18.69
CA PHE A 122 3.49 -8.36 -19.06
C PHE A 122 2.98 -7.67 -20.33
N ARG A 123 2.63 -8.44 -21.36
CA ARG A 123 2.17 -7.90 -22.64
C ARG A 123 0.88 -7.09 -22.53
N GLN A 124 -0.09 -7.57 -21.76
CA GLN A 124 -1.42 -6.95 -21.68
C GLN A 124 -1.43 -5.63 -20.91
N PHE A 125 -0.45 -5.40 -20.03
CA PHE A 125 -0.42 -4.21 -19.19
C PHE A 125 -0.19 -2.95 -20.03
N SER A 126 -1.10 -1.98 -19.91
CA SER A 126 -1.07 -0.71 -20.64
C SER A 126 -0.94 -0.87 -22.16
N PHE A 127 -1.60 -1.88 -22.71
CA PHE A 127 -1.58 -2.21 -24.13
C PHE A 127 -3.03 -2.25 -24.67
N PRO A 128 -3.27 -1.90 -25.95
CA PRO A 128 -4.61 -1.96 -26.53
C PRO A 128 -5.27 -3.32 -26.38
N GLY A 129 -6.48 -3.36 -25.82
CA GLY A 129 -7.21 -4.60 -25.53
C GLY A 129 -6.75 -5.34 -24.28
N GLY A 130 -5.79 -4.80 -23.54
CA GLY A 130 -5.32 -5.32 -22.26
C GLY A 130 -5.88 -4.55 -21.06
N ILE A 131 -5.11 -4.51 -19.98
CA ILE A 131 -5.48 -3.82 -18.72
C ILE A 131 -4.90 -2.40 -18.66
N PRO A 132 -5.57 -1.46 -17.95
CA PRO A 132 -5.09 -0.09 -17.81
C PRO A 132 -3.81 0.01 -16.98
N SER A 133 -3.09 1.13 -17.11
CA SER A 133 -1.87 1.40 -16.32
C SER A 133 -2.14 1.78 -14.87
N HIS A 134 -3.37 2.13 -14.55
CA HIS A 134 -3.84 2.48 -13.20
C HIS A 134 -4.64 1.33 -12.61
N VAL A 135 -4.88 1.40 -11.32
CA VAL A 135 -5.77 0.44 -10.64
C VAL A 135 -7.14 0.45 -11.33
N GLY A 136 -7.63 -0.72 -11.69
CA GLY A 136 -8.91 -0.89 -12.39
C GLY A 136 -9.64 -2.14 -11.93
N ALA A 137 -10.93 -2.19 -12.20
CA ALA A 137 -11.81 -3.30 -11.82
C ALA A 137 -11.48 -4.61 -12.56
N GLU A 138 -10.70 -4.56 -13.62
CA GLU A 138 -10.20 -5.72 -14.36
C GLU A 138 -9.22 -6.57 -13.51
N THR A 139 -8.60 -5.99 -12.49
CA THR A 139 -7.78 -6.74 -11.55
C THR A 139 -8.68 -7.47 -10.57
N PRO A 140 -8.64 -8.83 -10.48
CA PRO A 140 -9.48 -9.60 -9.60
C PRO A 140 -9.43 -9.13 -8.15
N GLY A 141 -10.60 -8.93 -7.55
CA GLY A 141 -10.74 -8.39 -6.19
C GLY A 141 -10.68 -6.86 -6.09
N SER A 142 -10.36 -6.15 -7.18
CA SER A 142 -10.42 -4.69 -7.22
C SER A 142 -11.87 -4.22 -7.41
N MET A 143 -12.29 -3.23 -6.64
CA MET A 143 -13.68 -2.73 -6.62
C MET A 143 -13.83 -1.35 -7.24
N HIS A 144 -12.73 -0.63 -7.47
CA HIS A 144 -12.77 0.78 -7.85
C HIS A 144 -11.58 1.15 -8.72
N GLU A 145 -11.78 2.12 -9.61
CA GLU A 145 -10.70 2.71 -10.40
C GLU A 145 -9.85 3.68 -9.57
N GLY A 146 -8.55 3.69 -9.83
CA GLY A 146 -7.57 4.53 -9.14
C GLY A 146 -7.07 5.73 -9.97
N GLY A 147 -7.85 6.19 -10.95
CA GLY A 147 -7.46 7.27 -11.87
C GLY A 147 -7.46 8.65 -11.23
N GLU A 148 -8.40 8.91 -10.34
CA GLU A 148 -8.58 10.21 -9.70
C GLU A 148 -7.89 10.27 -8.33
N LEU A 149 -6.98 11.24 -8.17
CA LEU A 149 -6.30 11.48 -6.90
C LEU A 149 -7.16 12.33 -5.96
N GLY A 150 -7.13 11.98 -4.67
CA GLY A 150 -7.71 12.78 -3.60
C GLY A 150 -8.94 12.19 -2.93
N TYR A 151 -9.52 11.11 -3.44
CA TYR A 151 -10.75 10.53 -2.91
C TYR A 151 -10.55 9.27 -2.07
N SER A 152 -9.36 8.68 -2.10
CA SER A 152 -9.06 7.40 -1.45
C SER A 152 -9.42 7.37 0.04
N LEU A 153 -9.08 8.43 0.77
CA LEU A 153 -9.33 8.49 2.21
C LEU A 153 -10.84 8.64 2.51
N SER A 154 -11.58 9.38 1.68
CA SER A 154 -13.04 9.48 1.80
C SER A 154 -13.72 8.12 1.55
N HIS A 155 -13.29 7.39 0.52
CA HIS A 155 -13.74 6.02 0.26
C HIS A 155 -13.44 5.09 1.43
N ALA A 156 -12.23 5.21 2.02
CA ALA A 156 -11.85 4.41 3.17
C ALA A 156 -12.79 4.64 4.38
N PHE A 157 -13.14 5.88 4.66
CA PHE A 157 -14.10 6.20 5.73
C PHE A 157 -15.50 5.71 5.40
N GLY A 158 -15.95 5.87 4.15
CA GLY A 158 -17.24 5.35 3.70
C GLY A 158 -17.35 3.84 3.88
N ALA A 159 -16.31 3.09 3.53
CA ALA A 159 -16.27 1.64 3.71
C ALA A 159 -16.25 1.21 5.18
N ALA A 160 -15.70 2.04 6.07
CA ALA A 160 -15.62 1.73 7.50
C ALA A 160 -16.93 1.95 8.26
N PHE A 161 -17.84 2.81 7.77
CA PHE A 161 -19.12 3.06 8.44
C PHE A 161 -19.96 1.77 8.49
N ASP A 162 -20.60 1.54 9.65
CA ASP A 162 -21.47 0.38 9.92
C ASP A 162 -20.82 -1.00 9.73
N ASN A 163 -19.49 -1.06 9.62
CA ASN A 163 -18.71 -2.29 9.49
C ASN A 163 -17.75 -2.47 10.68
N PRO A 164 -18.22 -2.82 11.87
CA PRO A 164 -17.48 -2.73 13.13
C PRO A 164 -16.18 -3.54 13.18
N ASP A 165 -16.07 -4.60 12.38
CA ASP A 165 -14.90 -5.49 12.40
C ASP A 165 -13.92 -5.22 11.26
N LEU A 166 -14.29 -4.32 10.35
CA LEU A 166 -13.48 -3.95 9.20
C LEU A 166 -12.36 -2.98 9.59
N ILE A 167 -11.17 -3.24 9.07
CA ILE A 167 -10.05 -2.29 9.05
C ILE A 167 -9.79 -1.91 7.59
N VAL A 168 -9.87 -0.64 7.27
CA VAL A 168 -9.53 -0.13 5.93
C VAL A 168 -8.13 0.48 5.97
N ALA A 169 -7.16 -0.22 5.41
CA ALA A 169 -5.81 0.30 5.23
C ALA A 169 -5.76 1.13 3.95
N CYS A 170 -5.63 2.45 4.10
CA CYS A 170 -5.65 3.39 2.99
C CYS A 170 -4.27 4.00 2.78
N VAL A 171 -3.63 3.67 1.66
CA VAL A 171 -2.38 4.33 1.27
C VAL A 171 -2.72 5.65 0.60
N VAL A 172 -2.13 6.72 1.11
CA VAL A 172 -2.21 8.07 0.57
C VAL A 172 -0.84 8.45 0.03
N GLY A 173 -0.75 8.78 -1.25
CA GLY A 173 0.48 9.36 -1.82
C GLY A 173 0.69 10.79 -1.33
N ASP A 174 1.94 11.20 -1.15
CA ASP A 174 2.25 12.56 -0.70
C ASP A 174 1.81 13.64 -1.71
N GLY A 175 1.87 13.35 -3.02
CA GLY A 175 1.29 14.23 -4.04
C GLY A 175 -0.24 14.26 -4.01
N GLU A 176 -0.87 13.12 -3.72
CA GLU A 176 -2.32 13.02 -3.52
C GLU A 176 -2.76 13.82 -2.29
N ALA A 177 -1.97 13.79 -1.23
CA ALA A 177 -2.25 14.49 0.03
C ALA A 177 -2.39 16.01 -0.12
N GLU A 178 -1.89 16.59 -1.22
CA GLU A 178 -1.99 18.02 -1.54
C GLU A 178 -3.29 18.39 -2.28
N THR A 179 -4.07 17.41 -2.73
CA THR A 179 -5.36 17.68 -3.40
C THR A 179 -6.39 18.20 -2.40
N GLY A 180 -7.26 19.11 -2.85
CA GLY A 180 -8.29 19.69 -1.99
C GLY A 180 -9.17 18.64 -1.30
N PRO A 181 -9.72 17.65 -2.03
CA PRO A 181 -10.54 16.59 -1.41
C PRO A 181 -9.79 15.82 -0.34
N LEU A 182 -8.54 15.43 -0.56
CA LEU A 182 -7.80 14.65 0.43
C LEU A 182 -7.36 15.49 1.62
N ALA A 183 -6.95 16.73 1.40
CA ALA A 183 -6.57 17.65 2.48
C ALA A 183 -7.72 17.85 3.50
N THR A 184 -8.96 17.85 3.03
CA THR A 184 -10.15 17.92 3.91
C THR A 184 -10.52 16.57 4.51
N ALA A 185 -10.27 15.46 3.82
CA ALA A 185 -10.64 14.11 4.24
C ALA A 185 -9.89 13.64 5.51
N TRP A 186 -8.74 14.22 5.85
CA TRP A 186 -8.04 13.92 7.11
C TRP A 186 -8.92 14.13 8.34
N HIS A 187 -9.91 15.01 8.28
CA HIS A 187 -10.83 15.27 9.38
C HIS A 187 -11.94 14.23 9.53
N SER A 188 -12.15 13.36 8.57
CA SER A 188 -13.24 12.39 8.55
C SER A 188 -13.16 11.35 9.67
N ASN A 189 -11.97 11.15 10.27
CA ASN A 189 -11.83 10.32 11.48
C ASN A 189 -12.74 10.76 12.64
N LYS A 190 -13.23 12.00 12.62
CA LYS A 190 -14.11 12.56 13.66
C LYS A 190 -15.55 12.06 13.54
N PHE A 191 -15.92 11.48 12.40
CA PHE A 191 -17.23 10.89 12.18
C PHE A 191 -17.29 9.42 12.60
N LEU A 192 -16.14 8.73 12.71
CA LEU A 192 -16.10 7.33 13.14
C LEU A 192 -16.55 7.17 14.60
N ASN A 193 -17.52 6.28 14.80
CA ASN A 193 -17.96 5.82 16.10
C ASN A 193 -17.32 4.44 16.39
N PRO A 194 -16.31 4.35 17.26
CA PRO A 194 -15.61 3.09 17.50
C PRO A 194 -16.46 1.98 18.14
N LYS A 195 -17.73 2.24 18.45
CA LYS A 195 -18.68 1.21 18.93
C LYS A 195 -19.29 0.41 17.78
N ILE A 196 -19.65 1.08 16.69
CA ILE A 196 -20.45 0.51 15.61
C ILE A 196 -19.72 0.52 14.26
N ASP A 197 -18.72 1.38 14.10
CA ASP A 197 -17.95 1.49 12.86
C ASP A 197 -16.67 0.65 12.90
N GLY A 198 -16.12 0.41 11.74
CA GLY A 198 -14.79 -0.11 11.53
C GLY A 198 -13.71 0.91 11.90
N ALA A 199 -12.54 0.72 11.34
CA ALA A 199 -11.43 1.64 11.53
C ALA A 199 -10.73 1.91 10.20
N VAL A 200 -10.25 3.13 10.01
CA VAL A 200 -9.36 3.48 8.91
C VAL A 200 -7.95 3.60 9.45
N LEU A 201 -6.99 2.93 8.80
CA LEU A 201 -5.57 3.06 9.03
C LEU A 201 -4.94 3.78 7.84
N PRO A 202 -4.79 5.11 7.90
CA PRO A 202 -4.09 5.84 6.86
C PRO A 202 -2.60 5.52 6.89
N ILE A 203 -2.02 5.32 5.71
CA ILE A 203 -0.58 5.13 5.52
C ILE A 203 -0.12 6.16 4.49
N LEU A 204 0.46 7.26 4.97
CA LEU A 204 1.07 8.25 4.08
C LEU A 204 2.35 7.67 3.50
N HIS A 205 2.39 7.45 2.18
CA HIS A 205 3.60 7.08 1.46
C HIS A 205 4.32 8.36 1.03
N LEU A 206 5.27 8.78 1.85
CA LEU A 206 6.06 9.99 1.68
C LEU A 206 7.36 9.64 0.95
N ASN A 207 7.34 9.69 -0.38
CA ASN A 207 8.52 9.48 -1.21
C ASN A 207 9.16 10.80 -1.70
N GLY A 208 8.55 11.92 -1.37
CA GLY A 208 9.08 13.26 -1.57
C GLY A 208 8.78 13.93 -2.90
N TYR A 209 8.21 13.19 -3.86
CA TYR A 209 8.03 13.69 -5.20
C TYR A 209 6.65 13.36 -5.79
N LYS A 210 6.13 14.26 -6.60
CA LYS A 210 5.11 13.99 -7.63
C LYS A 210 5.79 13.28 -8.81
N ILE A 211 5.56 13.69 -10.04
CA ILE A 211 6.28 13.13 -11.19
C ILE A 211 7.76 13.60 -11.14
N SER A 212 7.98 14.91 -11.09
CA SER A 212 9.31 15.54 -11.09
C SER A 212 9.48 16.61 -10.00
N ASN A 213 8.40 17.12 -9.45
CA ASN A 213 8.42 18.19 -8.45
C ASN A 213 8.32 17.63 -7.03
N PRO A 214 9.06 18.20 -6.07
CA PRO A 214 8.91 17.84 -4.67
C PRO A 214 7.50 18.15 -4.16
N THR A 215 7.03 17.34 -3.20
CA THR A 215 5.76 17.55 -2.52
C THR A 215 5.88 18.53 -1.36
N VAL A 216 4.78 19.17 -0.97
CA VAL A 216 4.73 20.09 0.17
C VAL A 216 5.10 19.35 1.46
N LEU A 217 4.56 18.15 1.67
CA LEU A 217 4.82 17.38 2.88
C LEU A 217 6.28 16.90 3.00
N ALA A 218 7.03 16.85 1.90
CA ALA A 218 8.46 16.56 1.91
C ALA A 218 9.32 17.80 2.22
N ARG A 219 8.75 19.00 2.17
CA ARG A 219 9.45 20.28 2.42
C ARG A 219 9.33 20.78 3.85
N ILE A 220 8.40 20.22 4.62
CA ILE A 220 8.21 20.56 6.02
C ILE A 220 9.04 19.65 6.93
N SER A 221 9.37 20.13 8.11
CA SER A 221 10.10 19.32 9.09
C SER A 221 9.26 18.15 9.59
N LYS A 222 9.92 17.08 10.02
CA LYS A 222 9.25 15.92 10.65
C LYS A 222 8.36 16.34 11.82
N ASN A 223 8.77 17.36 12.58
CA ASN A 223 7.99 17.86 13.71
C ASN A 223 6.71 18.56 13.24
N GLU A 224 6.79 19.41 12.21
CA GLU A 224 5.60 20.05 11.62
C GLU A 224 4.63 19.00 11.07
N LEU A 225 5.13 18.02 10.31
CA LEU A 225 4.32 16.92 9.79
C LEU A 225 3.64 16.13 10.91
N LYS A 226 4.37 15.88 12.00
CA LYS A 226 3.82 15.23 13.20
C LYS A 226 2.70 16.06 13.82
N GLN A 227 2.91 17.36 13.99
CA GLN A 227 1.89 18.26 14.57
C GLN A 227 0.68 18.41 13.68
N PHE A 228 0.85 18.45 12.37
CA PHE A 228 -0.24 18.46 11.39
C PHE A 228 -1.18 17.26 11.59
N PHE A 229 -0.63 16.04 11.67
CA PHE A 229 -1.45 14.85 11.88
C PHE A 229 -2.04 14.74 13.29
N ILE A 230 -1.31 15.20 14.31
CA ILE A 230 -1.85 15.29 15.67
C ILE A 230 -3.04 16.24 15.72
N GLY A 231 -2.96 17.40 15.08
CA GLY A 231 -4.05 18.37 14.96
C GLY A 231 -5.24 17.82 14.21
N SER A 232 -5.01 17.00 13.19
CA SER A 232 -6.06 16.29 12.43
C SER A 232 -6.73 15.15 13.22
N GLY A 233 -6.22 14.77 14.39
CA GLY A 233 -6.82 13.75 15.26
C GLY A 233 -6.16 12.38 15.17
N TYR A 234 -4.94 12.30 14.65
CA TYR A 234 -4.18 11.05 14.54
C TYR A 234 -3.05 10.94 15.56
N LYS A 235 -2.55 9.72 15.71
CA LYS A 235 -1.30 9.38 16.36
C LYS A 235 -0.35 8.84 15.29
N PRO A 236 0.52 9.69 14.72
CA PRO A 236 1.40 9.28 13.64
C PRO A 236 2.59 8.45 14.15
N TYR A 237 2.83 7.32 13.48
CA TYR A 237 4.00 6.46 13.61
C TYR A 237 4.87 6.62 12.38
N PHE A 238 6.18 6.83 12.57
CA PHE A 238 7.11 7.03 11.48
C PHE A 238 7.90 5.75 11.19
N VAL A 239 7.88 5.32 9.95
CA VAL A 239 8.67 4.23 9.37
C VAL A 239 9.56 4.85 8.31
N GLU A 240 10.86 5.02 8.62
CA GLU A 240 11.75 5.85 7.80
C GLU A 240 13.06 5.13 7.52
N GLY A 241 13.53 5.24 6.30
CA GLY A 241 14.83 4.72 5.89
C GLY A 241 14.87 4.18 4.46
N SER A 242 16.03 3.59 4.12
CA SER A 242 16.32 3.01 2.81
C SER A 242 16.85 1.57 2.85
N ASP A 243 17.23 1.07 4.02
CA ASP A 243 17.71 -0.33 4.19
C ASP A 243 16.51 -1.29 4.27
N PRO A 244 16.33 -2.21 3.31
CA PRO A 244 15.15 -3.07 3.26
C PRO A 244 14.96 -3.91 4.52
N LYS A 245 16.01 -4.51 5.05
CA LYS A 245 15.92 -5.39 6.22
C LYS A 245 15.46 -4.64 7.47
N LYS A 246 16.03 -3.45 7.68
CA LYS A 246 15.62 -2.56 8.78
C LYS A 246 14.19 -2.06 8.59
N MET A 247 13.84 -1.68 7.36
CA MET A 247 12.51 -1.19 7.03
C MET A 247 11.44 -2.26 7.23
N HIS A 248 11.69 -3.51 6.80
CA HIS A 248 10.77 -4.62 7.05
C HIS A 248 10.54 -4.85 8.55
N GLN A 249 11.58 -4.83 9.37
CA GLN A 249 11.45 -4.97 10.83
C GLN A 249 10.65 -3.82 11.45
N LEU A 250 10.95 -2.59 11.04
CA LEU A 250 10.29 -1.41 11.56
C LEU A 250 8.80 -1.39 11.16
N MET A 251 8.49 -1.67 9.90
CA MET A 251 7.11 -1.72 9.40
C MET A 251 6.30 -2.80 10.10
N ALA A 252 6.86 -4.00 10.23
CA ALA A 252 6.19 -5.10 10.90
C ALA A 252 5.80 -4.75 12.35
N ARG A 253 6.72 -4.13 13.11
CA ARG A 253 6.46 -3.68 14.48
C ARG A 253 5.42 -2.58 14.53
N THR A 254 5.53 -1.61 13.65
CA THR A 254 4.65 -0.43 13.63
C THR A 254 3.22 -0.83 13.30
N LEU A 255 3.02 -1.69 12.32
CA LEU A 255 1.70 -2.20 11.97
C LEU A 255 1.08 -3.03 13.10
N GLU A 256 1.85 -3.86 13.79
CA GLU A 256 1.34 -4.59 14.95
C GLU A 256 0.90 -3.65 16.09
N ILE A 257 1.64 -2.57 16.32
CA ILE A 257 1.26 -1.53 17.28
C ILE A 257 -0.05 -0.86 16.84
N ALA A 258 -0.13 -0.44 15.58
CA ALA A 258 -1.30 0.26 15.05
C ALA A 258 -2.57 -0.61 15.12
N VAL A 259 -2.50 -1.87 14.69
CA VAL A 259 -3.65 -2.79 14.76
C VAL A 259 -4.07 -3.06 16.21
N LYS A 260 -3.12 -3.26 17.13
CA LYS A 260 -3.43 -3.42 18.56
C LYS A 260 -4.10 -2.19 19.15
N GLU A 261 -3.67 -0.98 18.77
CA GLU A 261 -4.32 0.26 19.21
C GLU A 261 -5.73 0.38 18.67
N ILE A 262 -5.96 0.10 17.38
CA ILE A 262 -7.30 0.08 16.78
C ILE A 262 -8.22 -0.86 17.59
N LYS A 263 -7.81 -2.10 17.76
CA LYS A 263 -8.60 -3.10 18.53
C LYS A 263 -8.82 -2.66 19.99
N SER A 264 -7.84 -2.01 20.61
CA SER A 264 -7.97 -1.46 21.97
C SER A 264 -8.98 -0.32 22.04
N ILE A 265 -8.95 0.60 21.07
CA ILE A 265 -9.90 1.72 20.97
C ILE A 265 -11.32 1.16 20.83
N GLN A 266 -11.56 0.26 19.90
CA GLN A 266 -12.85 -0.36 19.64
C GLN A 266 -13.36 -1.14 20.86
N SER A 267 -12.51 -2.00 21.46
CA SER A 267 -12.88 -2.79 22.64
C SER A 267 -13.26 -1.92 23.84
N LYS A 268 -12.50 -0.85 24.09
CA LYS A 268 -12.81 0.10 25.18
C LYS A 268 -14.15 0.84 24.92
N ALA A 269 -14.36 1.27 23.69
CA ALA A 269 -15.59 1.97 23.32
C ALA A 269 -16.83 1.07 23.47
N ARG A 270 -16.75 -0.17 22.98
CA ARG A 270 -17.85 -1.15 23.03
C ARG A 270 -18.21 -1.56 24.47
N LYS A 271 -17.22 -1.59 25.37
CA LYS A 271 -17.45 -1.89 26.81
C LYS A 271 -17.95 -0.69 27.61
N SER A 272 -17.80 0.52 27.10
CA SER A 272 -18.18 1.74 27.82
C SER A 272 -19.68 2.03 27.70
N LYS A 273 -20.31 2.32 28.83
CA LYS A 273 -21.71 2.85 28.90
C LYS A 273 -21.76 4.36 28.59
N LYS A 274 -20.63 5.05 28.64
CA LYS A 274 -20.55 6.49 28.39
C LYS A 274 -20.62 6.82 26.89
N SER A 275 -20.93 8.08 26.59
CA SER A 275 -20.82 8.61 25.23
C SER A 275 -19.40 8.39 24.67
N VAL A 276 -19.31 8.20 23.36
CA VAL A 276 -18.03 7.93 22.71
C VAL A 276 -17.17 9.18 22.74
N ILE A 277 -16.00 9.07 23.39
CA ILE A 277 -14.95 10.07 23.28
C ILE A 277 -14.25 9.82 21.95
N ARG A 278 -14.06 10.86 21.14
CA ARG A 278 -13.29 10.78 19.88
C ARG A 278 -11.86 10.32 20.18
N PRO A 279 -11.45 9.12 19.76
CA PRO A 279 -10.11 8.65 20.00
C PRO A 279 -9.13 9.32 19.02
N ARG A 280 -7.85 9.30 19.36
CA ARG A 280 -6.77 9.51 18.37
C ARG A 280 -6.46 8.19 17.69
N TRP A 281 -6.81 8.09 16.42
CA TRP A 281 -6.56 6.89 15.63
C TRP A 281 -5.10 6.81 15.22
N PRO A 282 -4.50 5.61 15.20
CA PRO A 282 -3.15 5.46 14.66
C PRO A 282 -3.12 5.72 13.15
N MET A 283 -2.01 6.24 12.69
CA MET A 283 -1.66 6.31 11.27
C MET A 283 -0.15 6.07 11.10
N ILE A 284 0.27 5.76 9.89
CA ILE A 284 1.68 5.51 9.58
C ILE A 284 2.16 6.54 8.55
N VAL A 285 3.35 7.07 8.77
CA VAL A 285 4.10 7.83 7.77
C VAL A 285 5.26 6.94 7.32
N LEU A 286 5.13 6.38 6.11
CA LEU A 286 6.18 5.60 5.47
C LEU A 286 7.03 6.56 4.63
N ASN A 287 8.20 6.92 5.15
CA ASN A 287 9.14 7.82 4.49
C ASN A 287 10.29 7.01 3.89
N THR A 288 10.30 6.91 2.57
CA THR A 288 11.31 6.19 1.79
C THR A 288 11.82 7.07 0.66
N PRO A 289 13.01 6.78 0.09
CA PRO A 289 13.36 7.34 -1.21
C PRO A 289 12.26 7.03 -2.25
N LYS A 290 12.12 7.88 -3.26
CA LYS A 290 11.35 7.55 -4.45
C LYS A 290 11.89 6.23 -5.01
N ASP A 291 11.05 5.38 -5.57
CA ASP A 291 11.39 4.03 -6.02
C ASP A 291 11.63 2.99 -4.90
N GLY A 292 11.28 3.35 -3.65
CA GLY A 292 11.29 2.44 -2.50
C GLY A 292 12.62 2.30 -1.78
N PRO A 293 12.71 1.38 -0.81
CA PRO A 293 13.94 1.19 -0.02
C PRO A 293 15.13 0.63 -0.80
N VAL A 294 14.96 0.17 -2.05
CA VAL A 294 16.03 -0.43 -2.88
C VAL A 294 16.26 0.39 -4.14
N GLN A 295 17.07 1.40 -4.04
CA GLN A 295 17.39 2.24 -5.20
C GLN A 295 18.64 1.81 -5.97
N LYS A 296 19.50 0.95 -5.41
CA LYS A 296 20.84 0.72 -5.98
C LYS A 296 21.04 -0.59 -6.77
N VAL A 297 20.06 -1.46 -6.87
CA VAL A 297 20.26 -2.82 -7.41
C VAL A 297 19.54 -3.09 -8.74
N LEU A 298 18.63 -2.22 -9.16
CA LEU A 298 17.83 -2.42 -10.39
C LEU A 298 18.19 -1.48 -11.55
N MET A 299 19.22 -0.62 -11.38
CA MET A 299 19.75 0.17 -12.48
C MET A 299 21.16 -0.32 -12.84
N VAL A 300 21.25 -1.46 -13.49
CA VAL A 300 22.43 -1.88 -14.26
C VAL A 300 21.96 -2.31 -15.63
#